data_b827b0cb135207edfb46cd324975e0fd
#
_entry.id   b827b0cb135207edfb46cd324975e0fd
#
_cell.length_a   1.000
_cell.length_b   1.000
_cell.length_c   1.000
_cell.angle_alpha   90.00
_cell.angle_beta   90.00
_cell.angle_gamma   90.00
#
_symmetry.space_group_name_H-M   'P 1'
#
loop_
_entity.id
_entity.type
_entity.pdbx_description
1 polymer ?
#
loop_
_entity_poly.entity_id
_entity_poly.type
_entity_poly.pdbx_seq_one_letter_code
_entity_poly.pdbx_strand_id
1 'polypeptide(L)'
;MTALLELRENLKKIYSRNEAFILPVIKFLLSFIVLSIINGKMGYMTKLDNMAIVLIVSLLCSFLPTGFMAFFAMMFAVLHMYALSIETAAVGLVVFLLLYLLFLRFTAKEALVVVLTPVLCMLKLPYVMPVAMGLIGTPASCVSVGCGVVVYYLLQTVITNAPTINSMGAEEATAKLRLLIDGMLGNKAMLVTIAAFAITVIVVYLIRRMSVDHSWTIAMVAGVMIEVMILLVGDLMYDTNLSIVSALLGAVVTLIACKIIEFFRFCLDYSRTEKVQFEDD
;
A
#
# COMPACT_ATOMS: atom_id res chain seq x y z
N MET A 1 15.55 21.69 18.77
CA MET A 1 14.19 21.72 18.19
C MET A 1 14.06 22.75 17.06
N THR A 2 14.60 23.94 17.21
CA THR A 2 14.57 25.02 16.17
C THR A 2 15.12 24.58 14.82
N ALA A 3 16.29 23.94 14.77
CA ALA A 3 16.91 23.50 13.51
C ALA A 3 16.05 22.48 12.70
N LEU A 4 15.34 21.57 13.37
CA LEU A 4 14.44 20.63 12.68
C LEU A 4 13.18 21.32 12.16
N LEU A 5 12.66 22.32 12.85
CA LEU A 5 11.53 23.13 12.40
C LEU A 5 11.93 24.00 11.22
N GLU A 6 13.10 24.64 11.26
CA GLU A 6 13.66 25.39 10.13
C GLU A 6 13.86 24.50 8.90
N LEU A 7 14.38 23.29 9.08
CA LEU A 7 14.55 22.32 8.00
C LEU A 7 13.20 21.96 7.38
N ARG A 8 12.17 21.72 8.20
CA ARG A 8 10.81 21.44 7.72
C ARG A 8 10.24 22.60 6.92
N GLU A 9 10.36 23.82 7.43
CA GLU A 9 9.87 25.02 6.74
C GLU A 9 10.62 25.26 5.43
N ASN A 10 11.94 25.09 5.42
CA ASN A 10 12.74 25.19 4.22
C ASN A 10 12.33 24.13 3.18
N LEU A 11 12.11 22.88 3.59
CA LEU A 11 11.62 21.82 2.70
C LEU A 11 10.24 22.13 2.14
N LYS A 12 9.30 22.61 2.98
CA LYS A 12 7.97 23.05 2.53
C LYS A 12 8.06 24.20 1.54
N LYS A 13 8.93 25.17 1.79
CA LYS A 13 9.15 26.33 0.92
C LYS A 13 9.74 25.91 -0.42
N ILE A 14 10.74 25.01 -0.41
CA ILE A 14 11.33 24.44 -1.64
C ILE A 14 10.27 23.68 -2.44
N TYR A 15 9.48 22.83 -1.76
CA TYR A 15 8.39 22.07 -2.39
C TYR A 15 7.37 23.00 -3.03
N SER A 16 6.85 23.96 -2.29
CA SER A 16 5.84 24.91 -2.77
C SER A 16 6.34 25.77 -3.94
N ARG A 17 7.63 26.15 -3.92
CA ARG A 17 8.23 26.94 -4.99
C ARG A 17 8.46 26.14 -6.29
N ASN A 18 8.74 24.84 -6.15
CA ASN A 18 9.14 23.96 -7.25
C ASN A 18 8.17 22.77 -7.42
N GLU A 19 6.93 22.89 -7.00
CA GLU A 19 5.93 21.80 -7.05
C GLU A 19 5.78 21.19 -8.45
N ALA A 20 5.81 22.06 -9.48
CA ALA A 20 5.69 21.63 -10.88
C ALA A 20 6.80 20.68 -11.35
N PHE A 21 7.99 20.70 -10.69
CA PHE A 21 9.09 19.79 -11.00
C PHE A 21 9.19 18.63 -10.00
N ILE A 22 8.97 18.91 -8.71
CA ILE A 22 9.13 17.92 -7.65
C ILE A 22 8.06 16.84 -7.74
N LEU A 23 6.81 17.20 -8.03
CA LEU A 23 5.71 16.25 -8.12
C LEU A 23 5.90 15.20 -9.22
N PRO A 24 6.29 15.55 -10.48
CA PRO A 24 6.64 14.57 -11.50
C PRO A 24 7.81 13.67 -11.11
N VAL A 25 8.84 14.19 -10.46
CA VAL A 25 10.00 13.40 -10.01
C VAL A 25 9.57 12.37 -8.96
N ILE A 26 8.75 12.76 -7.98
CA ILE A 26 8.22 11.83 -6.98
C ILE A 26 7.38 10.73 -7.64
N LYS A 27 6.50 11.11 -8.58
CA LYS A 27 5.68 10.14 -9.33
C LYS A 27 6.53 9.18 -10.16
N PHE A 28 7.59 9.68 -10.79
CA PHE A 28 8.56 8.89 -11.52
C PHE A 28 9.23 7.85 -10.61
N LEU A 29 9.78 8.28 -9.49
CA LEU A 29 10.45 7.39 -8.54
C LEU A 29 9.51 6.34 -7.97
N LEU A 30 8.30 6.73 -7.59
CA LEU A 30 7.29 5.79 -7.08
C LEU A 30 6.90 4.75 -8.13
N SER A 31 6.57 5.17 -9.35
CA SER A 31 6.23 4.24 -10.43
C SER A 31 7.40 3.34 -10.80
N PHE A 32 8.62 3.87 -10.83
CA PHE A 32 9.81 3.09 -11.09
C PHE A 32 10.03 2.00 -10.04
N ILE A 33 9.90 2.33 -8.76
CA ILE A 33 10.01 1.35 -7.66
C ILE A 33 8.92 0.28 -7.78
N VAL A 34 7.66 0.69 -7.99
CA VAL A 34 6.52 -0.23 -8.11
C VAL A 34 6.71 -1.21 -9.26
N LEU A 35 7.00 -0.71 -10.47
CA LEU A 35 7.15 -1.55 -11.65
C LEU A 35 8.39 -2.45 -11.56
N SER A 36 9.50 -1.95 -10.98
CA SER A 36 10.69 -2.76 -10.75
C SER A 36 10.45 -3.91 -9.76
N ILE A 37 9.64 -3.67 -8.71
CA ILE A 37 9.28 -4.72 -7.76
C ILE A 37 8.38 -5.76 -8.41
N ILE A 38 7.40 -5.35 -9.22
CA ILE A 38 6.54 -6.28 -9.97
C ILE A 38 7.39 -7.15 -10.90
N ASN A 39 8.26 -6.54 -11.72
CA ASN A 39 9.16 -7.28 -12.60
C ASN A 39 10.09 -8.23 -11.83
N GLY A 40 10.74 -7.75 -10.77
CA GLY A 40 11.66 -8.57 -9.99
C GLY A 40 11.00 -9.72 -9.23
N LYS A 41 9.70 -9.61 -8.90
CA LYS A 41 8.96 -10.69 -8.22
C LYS A 41 8.27 -11.66 -9.17
N MET A 42 7.79 -11.20 -10.30
CA MET A 42 7.07 -12.02 -11.27
C MET A 42 8.00 -12.52 -12.38
N GLY A 43 8.66 -11.63 -13.13
CA GLY A 43 9.72 -11.96 -14.09
C GLY A 43 9.35 -12.93 -15.23
N TYR A 44 8.05 -13.26 -15.42
CA TYR A 44 7.64 -14.30 -16.38
C TYR A 44 7.72 -13.83 -17.83
N MET A 45 7.55 -12.54 -18.09
CA MET A 45 7.60 -11.96 -19.44
C MET A 45 8.96 -11.28 -19.68
N THR A 46 9.87 -11.97 -20.35
CA THR A 46 11.23 -11.48 -20.64
C THR A 46 11.27 -10.15 -21.39
N LYS A 47 10.26 -9.85 -22.21
CA LYS A 47 10.15 -8.57 -22.91
C LYS A 47 9.88 -7.40 -21.95
N LEU A 48 9.10 -7.59 -20.90
CA LEU A 48 8.81 -6.58 -19.89
C LEU A 48 9.91 -6.48 -18.83
N ASP A 49 10.67 -7.55 -18.63
CA ASP A 49 11.83 -7.58 -17.72
C ASP A 49 13.02 -6.82 -18.33
N ASN A 50 12.73 -5.70 -18.96
CA ASN A 50 13.70 -4.79 -19.54
C ASN A 50 13.63 -3.45 -18.82
N MET A 51 14.75 -3.04 -18.21
CA MET A 51 14.88 -1.77 -17.49
C MET A 51 14.45 -0.57 -18.32
N ALA A 52 14.71 -0.59 -19.65
CA ALA A 52 14.31 0.51 -20.54
C ALA A 52 12.78 0.68 -20.60
N ILE A 53 12.01 -0.42 -20.63
CA ILE A 53 10.55 -0.37 -20.65
C ILE A 53 10.02 0.18 -19.32
N VAL A 54 10.58 -0.28 -18.20
CA VAL A 54 10.23 0.22 -16.87
C VAL A 54 10.48 1.73 -16.77
N LEU A 55 11.63 2.22 -17.26
CA LEU A 55 11.97 3.64 -17.27
C LEU A 55 10.99 4.46 -18.13
N ILE A 56 10.68 3.99 -19.34
CA ILE A 56 9.77 4.68 -20.26
C ILE A 56 8.36 4.78 -19.63
N VAL A 57 7.83 3.68 -19.10
CA VAL A 57 6.50 3.67 -18.49
C VAL A 57 6.48 4.50 -17.21
N SER A 58 7.54 4.46 -16.40
CA SER A 58 7.65 5.32 -15.21
C SER A 58 7.70 6.80 -15.57
N LEU A 59 8.38 7.14 -16.68
CA LEU A 59 8.40 8.50 -17.21
C LEU A 59 7.00 8.96 -17.67
N LEU A 60 6.25 8.09 -18.35
CA LEU A 60 4.85 8.37 -18.70
C LEU A 60 4.00 8.61 -17.44
N CYS A 61 4.12 7.78 -16.40
CA CYS A 61 3.41 7.94 -15.14
C CYS A 61 3.73 9.27 -14.44
N SER A 62 4.91 9.82 -14.65
CA SER A 62 5.34 11.10 -14.09
C SER A 62 4.42 12.27 -14.50
N PHE A 63 3.97 12.28 -15.74
CA PHE A 63 3.13 13.35 -16.30
C PHE A 63 1.63 13.08 -16.18
N LEU A 64 1.23 11.82 -15.99
CA LEU A 64 -0.17 11.42 -15.92
C LEU A 64 -0.73 11.58 -14.48
N PRO A 65 -2.07 11.63 -14.33
CA PRO A 65 -2.71 11.53 -13.02
C PRO A 65 -2.32 10.23 -12.27
N THR A 66 -2.31 10.27 -10.94
CA THR A 66 -1.88 9.14 -10.09
C THR A 66 -2.65 7.84 -10.32
N GLY A 67 -3.91 7.92 -10.80
CA GLY A 67 -4.69 6.74 -11.17
C GLY A 67 -4.09 5.92 -12.30
N PHE A 68 -3.36 6.55 -13.23
CA PHE A 68 -2.67 5.84 -14.30
C PHE A 68 -1.49 5.00 -13.81
N MET A 69 -0.86 5.38 -12.70
CA MET A 69 0.17 4.53 -12.08
C MET A 69 -0.42 3.18 -11.65
N ALA A 70 -1.61 3.19 -11.04
CA ALA A 70 -2.32 1.96 -10.68
C ALA A 70 -2.69 1.14 -11.92
N PHE A 71 -3.18 1.79 -12.97
CA PHE A 71 -3.50 1.14 -14.23
C PHE A 71 -2.27 0.45 -14.85
N PHE A 72 -1.13 1.13 -14.96
CA PHE A 72 0.09 0.54 -15.52
C PHE A 72 0.65 -0.58 -14.63
N ALA A 73 0.58 -0.44 -13.30
CA ALA A 73 0.98 -1.51 -12.39
C ALA A 73 0.13 -2.78 -12.57
N MET A 74 -1.20 -2.62 -12.68
CA MET A 74 -2.12 -3.73 -12.97
C MET A 74 -1.84 -4.35 -14.34
N MET A 75 -1.62 -3.51 -15.36
CA MET A 75 -1.29 -3.98 -16.72
C MET A 75 0.00 -4.80 -16.73
N PHE A 76 1.06 -4.36 -16.06
CA PHE A 76 2.31 -5.11 -15.93
C PHE A 76 2.07 -6.46 -15.26
N ALA A 77 1.32 -6.49 -14.15
CA ALA A 77 0.99 -7.73 -13.46
C ALA A 77 0.22 -8.71 -14.37
N VAL A 78 -0.80 -8.22 -15.09
CA VAL A 78 -1.60 -9.05 -16.02
C VAL A 78 -0.74 -9.58 -17.17
N LEU A 79 0.17 -8.77 -17.72
CA LEU A 79 1.06 -9.21 -18.80
C LEU A 79 2.04 -10.28 -18.34
N HIS A 80 2.57 -10.18 -17.11
CA HIS A 80 3.37 -11.27 -16.53
C HIS A 80 2.53 -12.53 -16.29
N MET A 81 1.29 -12.40 -15.80
CA MET A 81 0.37 -13.52 -15.66
C MET A 81 0.03 -14.17 -17.00
N TYR A 82 -0.11 -13.36 -18.08
CA TYR A 82 -0.36 -13.86 -19.42
C TYR A 82 0.83 -14.68 -19.96
N ALA A 83 2.05 -14.25 -19.67
CA ALA A 83 3.24 -15.01 -20.04
C ALA A 83 3.35 -16.34 -19.30
N LEU A 84 2.72 -16.47 -18.14
CA LEU A 84 2.65 -17.72 -17.38
C LEU A 84 1.54 -18.64 -17.92
N SER A 85 0.31 -18.14 -18.03
CA SER A 85 -0.82 -18.82 -18.70
C SER A 85 -1.97 -17.85 -18.96
N ILE A 86 -2.78 -18.15 -20.00
CA ILE A 86 -3.97 -17.35 -20.36
C ILE A 86 -4.99 -17.38 -19.22
N GLU A 87 -5.17 -18.52 -18.57
CA GLU A 87 -6.09 -18.72 -17.46
C GLU A 87 -5.71 -17.86 -16.25
N THR A 88 -4.40 -17.81 -15.94
CA THR A 88 -3.89 -16.95 -14.85
C THR A 88 -4.15 -15.48 -15.14
N ALA A 89 -3.90 -15.05 -16.38
CA ALA A 89 -4.18 -13.69 -16.81
C ALA A 89 -5.70 -13.36 -16.75
N ALA A 90 -6.55 -14.31 -17.12
CA ALA A 90 -8.01 -14.12 -17.05
C ALA A 90 -8.47 -13.90 -15.58
N VAL A 91 -8.02 -14.72 -14.64
CA VAL A 91 -8.32 -14.54 -13.21
C VAL A 91 -7.81 -13.20 -12.71
N GLY A 92 -6.54 -12.86 -13.01
CA GLY A 92 -5.94 -11.58 -12.62
C GLY A 92 -6.72 -10.39 -13.17
N LEU A 93 -7.07 -10.43 -14.47
CA LEU A 93 -7.83 -9.38 -15.12
C LEU A 93 -9.21 -9.18 -14.50
N VAL A 94 -9.95 -10.27 -14.22
CA VAL A 94 -11.27 -10.20 -13.57
C VAL A 94 -11.16 -9.59 -12.18
N VAL A 95 -10.19 -10.04 -11.37
CA VAL A 95 -9.99 -9.50 -10.01
C VAL A 95 -9.61 -8.02 -10.08
N PHE A 96 -8.67 -7.63 -10.94
CA PHE A 96 -8.29 -6.23 -11.09
C PHE A 96 -9.43 -5.35 -11.60
N LEU A 97 -10.24 -5.85 -12.51
CA LEU A 97 -11.41 -5.13 -13.03
C LEU A 97 -12.45 -4.92 -11.92
N LEU A 98 -12.73 -5.95 -11.13
CA LEU A 98 -13.64 -5.84 -9.97
C LEU A 98 -13.12 -4.82 -8.95
N LEU A 99 -11.83 -4.90 -8.61
CA LEU A 99 -11.20 -3.95 -7.69
C LEU A 99 -11.23 -2.53 -8.24
N TYR A 100 -10.97 -2.36 -9.54
CA TYR A 100 -10.99 -1.05 -10.20
C TYR A 100 -12.40 -0.43 -10.18
N LEU A 101 -13.43 -1.22 -10.47
CA LEU A 101 -14.83 -0.77 -10.40
C LEU A 101 -15.24 -0.42 -8.96
N LEU A 102 -14.88 -1.25 -7.98
CA LEU A 102 -15.17 -1.01 -6.57
C LEU A 102 -14.43 0.24 -6.07
N PHE A 103 -13.16 0.34 -6.41
CA PHE A 103 -12.28 1.42 -5.99
C PHE A 103 -12.70 2.78 -6.56
N LEU A 104 -12.99 2.88 -7.88
CA LEU A 104 -13.43 4.13 -8.51
C LEU A 104 -14.70 4.69 -7.88
N ARG A 105 -15.56 3.82 -7.36
CA ARG A 105 -16.82 4.26 -6.75
C ARG A 105 -16.61 4.88 -5.36
N PHE A 106 -15.67 4.36 -4.57
CA PHE A 106 -15.53 4.73 -3.15
C PHE A 106 -14.33 5.62 -2.84
N THR A 107 -13.21 5.40 -3.49
CA THR A 107 -11.92 5.99 -3.08
C THR A 107 -10.99 6.34 -4.25
N ALA A 108 -11.51 6.90 -5.32
CA ALA A 108 -10.73 7.24 -6.53
C ALA A 108 -9.47 8.10 -6.26
N LYS A 109 -9.49 8.91 -5.20
CA LYS A 109 -8.36 9.76 -4.79
C LYS A 109 -7.20 8.98 -4.14
N GLU A 110 -7.44 7.74 -3.72
CA GLU A 110 -6.48 6.91 -2.99
C GLU A 110 -5.86 5.79 -3.85
N ALA A 111 -5.78 6.01 -5.18
CA ALA A 111 -5.19 5.04 -6.12
C ALA A 111 -3.77 4.59 -5.72
N LEU A 112 -2.99 5.51 -5.16
CA LEU A 112 -1.65 5.21 -4.65
C LEU A 112 -1.67 4.19 -3.50
N VAL A 113 -2.70 4.21 -2.65
CA VAL A 113 -2.81 3.29 -1.51
C VAL A 113 -2.95 1.85 -2.00
N VAL A 114 -3.79 1.63 -3.02
CA VAL A 114 -4.02 0.29 -3.61
C VAL A 114 -2.73 -0.27 -4.22
N VAL A 115 -1.87 0.59 -4.77
CA VAL A 115 -0.59 0.17 -5.38
C VAL A 115 0.52 0.01 -4.34
N LEU A 116 0.60 0.93 -3.38
CA LEU A 116 1.66 0.91 -2.37
C LEU A 116 1.47 -0.19 -1.33
N THR A 117 0.22 -0.55 -1.00
CA THR A 117 -0.06 -1.62 -0.03
C THR A 117 0.59 -2.95 -0.44
N PRO A 118 0.36 -3.52 -1.65
CA PRO A 118 1.01 -4.75 -2.05
C PRO A 118 2.53 -4.62 -2.13
N VAL A 119 3.05 -3.47 -2.55
CA VAL A 119 4.50 -3.22 -2.63
C VAL A 119 5.13 -3.26 -1.23
N LEU A 120 4.53 -2.59 -0.24
CA LEU A 120 5.01 -2.62 1.13
C LEU A 120 4.90 -4.02 1.75
N CYS A 121 3.83 -4.76 1.46
CA CYS A 121 3.70 -6.16 1.89
C CYS A 121 4.82 -7.03 1.27
N MET A 122 5.15 -6.85 -0.01
CA MET A 122 6.26 -7.56 -0.66
C MET A 122 7.63 -7.20 -0.08
N LEU A 123 7.80 -5.98 0.43
CA LEU A 123 8.99 -5.51 1.14
C LEU A 123 9.02 -5.93 2.63
N LYS A 124 8.06 -6.72 3.09
CA LYS A 124 7.89 -7.15 4.50
C LYS A 124 7.65 -5.99 5.48
N LEU A 125 7.02 -4.93 5.00
CA LEU A 125 6.62 -3.74 5.78
C LEU A 125 5.08 -3.53 5.72
N PRO A 126 4.27 -4.55 6.02
CA PRO A 126 2.81 -4.48 5.85
C PRO A 126 2.16 -3.41 6.75
N TYR A 127 2.69 -3.20 7.95
CA TYR A 127 2.10 -2.33 8.98
C TYR A 127 2.10 -0.84 8.64
N VAL A 128 2.98 -0.39 7.73
CA VAL A 128 3.15 1.04 7.42
C VAL A 128 1.88 1.62 6.82
N MET A 129 1.23 0.88 5.89
CA MET A 129 0.13 1.45 5.12
C MET A 129 -1.15 1.67 5.93
N PRO A 130 -1.65 0.70 6.73
CA PRO A 130 -2.87 0.91 7.50
C PRO A 130 -2.69 1.99 8.58
N VAL A 131 -1.54 2.05 9.26
CA VAL A 131 -1.27 3.09 10.26
C VAL A 131 -1.15 4.46 9.61
N ALA A 132 -0.41 4.58 8.49
CA ALA A 132 -0.29 5.84 7.75
C ALA A 132 -1.65 6.35 7.26
N MET A 133 -2.48 5.46 6.70
CA MET A 133 -3.82 5.83 6.22
C MET A 133 -4.76 6.17 7.38
N GLY A 134 -4.64 5.51 8.52
CA GLY A 134 -5.33 5.93 9.74
C GLY A 134 -4.97 7.35 10.18
N LEU A 135 -3.68 7.74 10.03
CA LEU A 135 -3.18 9.08 10.40
C LEU A 135 -3.56 10.18 9.40
N ILE A 136 -3.55 9.94 8.09
CA ILE A 136 -3.74 10.99 7.07
C ILE A 136 -5.06 10.88 6.31
N GLY A 137 -5.65 9.69 6.25
CA GLY A 137 -6.84 9.38 5.47
C GLY A 137 -8.15 9.55 6.24
N THR A 138 -9.15 8.87 5.77
CA THR A 138 -10.50 8.79 6.34
C THR A 138 -10.82 7.34 6.72
N PRO A 139 -11.90 7.05 7.47
CA PRO A 139 -12.29 5.66 7.74
C PRO A 139 -12.55 4.84 6.46
N ALA A 140 -13.00 5.51 5.38
CA ALA A 140 -13.21 4.87 4.08
C ALA A 140 -11.91 4.35 3.45
N SER A 141 -10.73 4.85 3.86
CA SER A 141 -9.43 4.37 3.40
C SER A 141 -9.17 2.90 3.76
N CYS A 142 -9.94 2.32 4.69
CA CYS A 142 -9.88 0.87 4.96
C CYS A 142 -10.22 0.05 3.71
N VAL A 143 -11.11 0.55 2.84
CA VAL A 143 -11.45 -0.12 1.57
C VAL A 143 -10.25 -0.12 0.63
N SER A 144 -9.57 1.02 0.47
CA SER A 144 -8.39 1.14 -0.40
C SER A 144 -7.25 0.23 0.05
N VAL A 145 -6.99 0.21 1.37
CA VAL A 145 -5.98 -0.68 1.97
C VAL A 145 -6.37 -2.14 1.80
N GLY A 146 -7.65 -2.49 2.05
CA GLY A 146 -8.18 -3.85 1.83
C GLY A 146 -8.05 -4.31 0.37
N CYS A 147 -8.38 -3.44 -0.59
CA CYS A 147 -8.16 -3.73 -2.02
C CYS A 147 -6.67 -4.02 -2.30
N GLY A 148 -5.75 -3.25 -1.72
CA GLY A 148 -4.32 -3.48 -1.85
C GLY A 148 -3.87 -4.83 -1.26
N VAL A 149 -4.46 -5.26 -0.15
CA VAL A 149 -4.22 -6.61 0.42
C VAL A 149 -4.69 -7.70 -0.54
N VAL A 150 -5.87 -7.56 -1.14
CA VAL A 150 -6.36 -8.52 -2.16
C VAL A 150 -5.39 -8.62 -3.33
N VAL A 151 -4.88 -7.48 -3.84
CA VAL A 151 -3.86 -7.47 -4.89
C VAL A 151 -2.59 -8.21 -4.44
N TYR A 152 -2.11 -7.97 -3.22
CA TYR A 152 -0.94 -8.64 -2.69
C TYR A 152 -1.11 -10.17 -2.67
N TYR A 153 -2.23 -10.65 -2.13
CA TYR A 153 -2.49 -12.09 -2.05
C TYR A 153 -2.74 -12.73 -3.41
N LEU A 154 -3.35 -12.01 -4.37
CA LEU A 154 -3.45 -12.45 -5.75
C LEU A 154 -2.05 -12.69 -6.35
N LEU A 155 -1.18 -11.68 -6.27
CA LEU A 155 0.19 -11.78 -6.79
C LEU A 155 0.97 -12.90 -6.09
N GLN A 156 0.85 -13.01 -4.77
CA GLN A 156 1.51 -14.05 -3.98
C GLN A 156 1.02 -15.46 -4.37
N THR A 157 -0.29 -15.65 -4.56
CA THR A 157 -0.86 -16.91 -5.02
C THR A 157 -0.33 -17.31 -6.39
N VAL A 158 -0.24 -16.36 -7.32
CA VAL A 158 0.33 -16.61 -8.65
C VAL A 158 1.81 -16.97 -8.54
N ILE A 159 2.60 -16.20 -7.78
CA ILE A 159 4.06 -16.44 -7.62
C ILE A 159 4.31 -17.81 -6.98
N THR A 160 3.57 -18.16 -5.94
CA THR A 160 3.75 -19.44 -5.22
C THR A 160 3.38 -20.64 -6.11
N ASN A 161 2.31 -20.51 -6.91
CA ASN A 161 1.83 -21.60 -7.77
C ASN A 161 2.42 -21.59 -9.18
N ALA A 162 3.27 -20.63 -9.54
CA ALA A 162 3.86 -20.53 -10.88
C ALA A 162 4.58 -21.81 -11.35
N PRO A 163 5.38 -22.52 -10.52
CA PRO A 163 5.99 -23.77 -10.94
C PRO A 163 4.96 -24.85 -11.31
N THR A 164 3.89 -24.96 -10.50
CA THR A 164 2.80 -25.90 -10.72
C THR A 164 2.02 -25.57 -12.00
N ILE A 165 1.69 -24.28 -12.21
CA ILE A 165 0.98 -23.80 -13.40
C ILE A 165 1.81 -24.07 -14.67
N ASN A 166 3.12 -23.89 -14.62
CA ASN A 166 4.01 -24.18 -15.74
C ASN A 166 4.12 -25.68 -16.06
N SER A 167 3.99 -26.55 -15.05
CA SER A 167 4.03 -28.01 -15.25
C SER A 167 2.73 -28.58 -15.80
N MET A 168 1.61 -27.86 -15.64
CA MET A 168 0.28 -28.27 -16.15
C MET A 168 0.17 -28.01 -17.66
N GLY A 169 -0.39 -28.98 -18.39
CA GLY A 169 -0.65 -28.88 -19.83
C GLY A 169 -1.73 -27.84 -20.18
N ALA A 170 -1.83 -27.52 -21.47
CA ALA A 170 -2.86 -26.61 -21.95
C ALA A 170 -4.28 -27.18 -21.79
N GLU A 171 -4.42 -28.49 -21.73
CA GLU A 171 -5.71 -29.19 -21.56
C GLU A 171 -6.24 -29.10 -20.13
N GLU A 172 -5.42 -28.69 -19.16
CA GLU A 172 -5.76 -28.57 -17.73
C GLU A 172 -6.23 -27.16 -17.32
N ALA A 173 -6.82 -26.40 -18.25
CA ALA A 173 -7.27 -25.02 -17.98
C ALA A 173 -8.19 -24.89 -16.76
N THR A 174 -9.12 -25.83 -16.59
CA THR A 174 -10.03 -25.83 -15.42
C THR A 174 -9.32 -26.09 -14.10
N ALA A 175 -8.28 -26.91 -14.10
CA ALA A 175 -7.49 -27.18 -12.91
C ALA A 175 -6.65 -25.95 -12.49
N LYS A 176 -6.05 -25.24 -13.47
CA LYS A 176 -5.33 -23.98 -13.25
C LYS A 176 -6.27 -22.89 -12.66
N LEU A 177 -7.49 -22.75 -13.21
CA LEU A 177 -8.47 -21.80 -12.70
C LEU A 177 -8.88 -22.12 -11.26
N ARG A 178 -9.18 -23.40 -10.96
CA ARG A 178 -9.51 -23.84 -9.59
C ARG A 178 -8.36 -23.58 -8.63
N LEU A 179 -7.13 -23.93 -8.99
CA LEU A 179 -5.95 -23.71 -8.16
C LEU A 179 -5.82 -22.24 -7.72
N LEU A 180 -6.04 -21.31 -8.63
CA LEU A 180 -5.94 -19.86 -8.34
C LEU A 180 -7.15 -19.37 -7.53
N ILE A 181 -8.36 -19.75 -7.93
CA ILE A 181 -9.58 -19.31 -7.25
C ILE A 181 -9.63 -19.87 -5.82
N ASP A 182 -9.39 -21.16 -5.66
CA ASP A 182 -9.38 -21.80 -4.34
C ASP A 182 -8.23 -21.29 -3.47
N GLY A 183 -7.06 -21.03 -4.08
CA GLY A 183 -5.91 -20.41 -3.42
C GLY A 183 -6.17 -18.98 -2.93
N MET A 184 -7.07 -18.24 -3.59
CA MET A 184 -7.48 -16.91 -3.12
C MET A 184 -8.63 -16.97 -2.13
N LEU A 185 -9.73 -17.64 -2.49
CA LEU A 185 -10.95 -17.67 -1.67
C LEU A 185 -10.75 -18.47 -0.37
N GLY A 186 -9.94 -19.52 -0.41
CA GLY A 186 -9.56 -20.32 0.75
C GLY A 186 -8.49 -19.69 1.64
N ASN A 187 -7.92 -18.54 1.25
CA ASN A 187 -6.80 -17.94 1.96
C ASN A 187 -7.24 -17.22 3.24
N LYS A 188 -7.18 -17.92 4.35
CA LYS A 188 -7.55 -17.38 5.68
C LYS A 188 -6.61 -16.26 6.10
N ALA A 189 -5.33 -16.31 5.73
CA ALA A 189 -4.37 -15.25 6.01
C ALA A 189 -4.77 -13.92 5.33
N MET A 190 -5.30 -13.96 4.10
CA MET A 190 -5.83 -12.80 3.41
C MET A 190 -6.98 -12.15 4.21
N LEU A 191 -7.94 -12.94 4.67
CA LEU A 191 -9.08 -12.43 5.43
C LEU A 191 -8.66 -11.80 6.76
N VAL A 192 -7.74 -12.46 7.49
CA VAL A 192 -7.18 -11.92 8.73
C VAL A 192 -6.44 -10.61 8.48
N THR A 193 -5.63 -10.54 7.42
CA THR A 193 -4.88 -9.32 7.08
C THR A 193 -5.81 -8.17 6.69
N ILE A 194 -6.87 -8.43 5.92
CA ILE A 194 -7.88 -7.40 5.58
C ILE A 194 -8.55 -6.89 6.85
N ALA A 195 -8.96 -7.79 7.75
CA ALA A 195 -9.60 -7.42 9.02
C ALA A 195 -8.65 -6.62 9.91
N ALA A 196 -7.40 -7.08 10.06
CA ALA A 196 -6.36 -6.38 10.82
C ALA A 196 -6.14 -4.96 10.31
N PHE A 197 -5.95 -4.79 9.01
CA PHE A 197 -5.70 -3.51 8.40
C PHE A 197 -6.91 -2.57 8.51
N ALA A 198 -8.13 -3.08 8.29
CA ALA A 198 -9.35 -2.28 8.42
C ALA A 198 -9.54 -1.78 9.85
N ILE A 199 -9.38 -2.66 10.86
CA ILE A 199 -9.47 -2.29 12.27
C ILE A 199 -8.39 -1.26 12.62
N THR A 200 -7.15 -1.47 12.19
CA THR A 200 -6.05 -0.53 12.44
C THR A 200 -6.33 0.85 11.87
N VAL A 201 -6.76 0.96 10.61
CA VAL A 201 -7.14 2.25 10.00
C VAL A 201 -8.19 2.97 10.83
N ILE A 202 -9.25 2.26 11.24
CA ILE A 202 -10.36 2.84 11.99
C ILE A 202 -9.90 3.29 13.38
N VAL A 203 -9.17 2.44 14.10
CA VAL A 203 -8.71 2.75 15.47
C VAL A 203 -7.73 3.92 15.47
N VAL A 204 -6.74 3.91 14.58
CA VAL A 204 -5.78 5.01 14.44
C VAL A 204 -6.51 6.31 14.09
N TYR A 205 -7.49 6.27 13.18
CA TYR A 205 -8.31 7.43 12.81
C TYR A 205 -9.08 7.98 14.01
N LEU A 206 -9.71 7.12 14.82
CA LEU A 206 -10.48 7.53 15.98
C LEU A 206 -9.58 8.16 17.04
N ILE A 207 -8.47 7.50 17.40
CA ILE A 207 -7.54 7.99 18.44
C ILE A 207 -6.92 9.33 18.05
N ARG A 208 -6.47 9.49 16.79
CA ARG A 208 -5.86 10.77 16.36
C ARG A 208 -6.79 11.97 16.47
N ARG A 209 -8.12 11.76 16.47
CA ARG A 209 -9.13 12.81 16.58
C ARG A 209 -9.53 13.13 18.01
N MET A 210 -9.06 12.36 18.96
CA MET A 210 -9.30 12.64 20.38
C MET A 210 -8.55 13.91 20.78
N SER A 211 -9.16 14.72 21.63
CA SER A 211 -8.58 15.94 22.21
C SER A 211 -7.63 15.63 23.38
N VAL A 212 -6.68 14.71 23.14
CA VAL A 212 -5.66 14.30 24.13
C VAL A 212 -4.30 14.77 23.63
N ASP A 213 -3.46 15.23 24.56
CA ASP A 213 -2.09 15.58 24.23
C ASP A 213 -1.36 14.40 23.62
N HIS A 214 -0.60 14.68 22.53
CA HIS A 214 0.13 13.65 21.76
C HIS A 214 -0.75 12.57 21.11
N SER A 215 -2.04 12.89 20.80
CA SER A 215 -2.99 11.95 20.18
C SER A 215 -2.43 11.22 18.94
N TRP A 216 -1.62 11.88 18.13
CA TRP A 216 -0.97 11.25 16.96
C TRP A 216 0.04 10.18 17.35
N THR A 217 0.88 10.44 18.34
CA THR A 217 1.86 9.47 18.84
C THR A 217 1.15 8.28 19.49
N ILE A 218 0.11 8.53 20.28
CA ILE A 218 -0.71 7.47 20.90
C ILE A 218 -1.40 6.63 19.81
N ALA A 219 -1.96 7.29 18.79
CA ALA A 219 -2.61 6.62 17.66
C ALA A 219 -1.67 5.69 16.91
N MET A 220 -0.42 6.13 16.63
CA MET A 220 0.59 5.30 15.95
C MET A 220 0.95 4.07 16.76
N VAL A 221 1.26 4.24 18.04
CA VAL A 221 1.66 3.13 18.92
C VAL A 221 0.50 2.14 19.09
N ALA A 222 -0.70 2.64 19.40
CA ALA A 222 -1.88 1.81 19.56
C ALA A 222 -2.22 1.06 18.25
N GLY A 223 -2.13 1.73 17.10
CA GLY A 223 -2.38 1.13 15.80
C GLY A 223 -1.43 -0.04 15.51
N VAL A 224 -0.13 0.18 15.66
CA VAL A 224 0.87 -0.87 15.45
C VAL A 224 0.67 -2.04 16.43
N MET A 225 0.40 -1.75 17.70
CA MET A 225 0.14 -2.79 18.70
C MET A 225 -1.08 -3.67 18.35
N ILE A 226 -2.19 -3.03 18.00
CA ILE A 226 -3.43 -3.73 17.63
C ILE A 226 -3.20 -4.58 16.37
N GLU A 227 -2.54 -4.02 15.36
CA GLU A 227 -2.27 -4.71 14.11
C GLU A 227 -1.41 -5.96 14.34
N VAL A 228 -0.30 -5.82 15.06
CA VAL A 228 0.58 -6.95 15.41
C VAL A 228 -0.19 -7.98 16.22
N MET A 229 -1.01 -7.57 17.20
CA MET A 229 -1.82 -8.51 17.97
C MET A 229 -2.80 -9.31 17.11
N ILE A 230 -3.54 -8.65 16.21
CA ILE A 230 -4.52 -9.34 15.35
C ILE A 230 -3.81 -10.32 14.42
N LEU A 231 -2.65 -9.92 13.84
CA LEU A 231 -1.89 -10.80 12.95
C LEU A 231 -1.28 -11.99 13.68
N LEU A 232 -0.79 -11.81 14.91
CA LEU A 232 -0.27 -12.91 15.73
C LEU A 232 -1.39 -13.87 16.16
N VAL A 233 -2.56 -13.35 16.55
CA VAL A 233 -3.73 -14.21 16.85
C VAL A 233 -4.17 -14.97 15.60
N GLY A 234 -4.17 -14.32 14.44
CA GLY A 234 -4.44 -14.95 13.15
C GLY A 234 -3.44 -16.04 12.80
N ASP A 235 -2.16 -15.83 13.11
CA ASP A 235 -1.11 -16.83 12.92
C ASP A 235 -1.33 -18.07 13.80
N LEU A 236 -1.66 -17.86 15.06
CA LEU A 236 -1.98 -18.95 16.00
C LEU A 236 -3.24 -19.75 15.59
N MET A 237 -4.22 -19.09 14.96
CA MET A 237 -5.47 -19.75 14.53
C MET A 237 -5.35 -20.47 13.19
N TYR A 238 -4.50 -20.00 12.30
CA TYR A 238 -4.48 -20.42 10.90
C TYR A 238 -3.10 -20.83 10.38
N ASP A 239 -2.08 -20.91 11.23
CA ASP A 239 -0.70 -21.29 10.89
C ASP A 239 -0.17 -20.50 9.65
N THR A 240 -0.27 -19.17 9.70
CA THR A 240 0.12 -18.30 8.59
C THR A 240 1.64 -18.15 8.44
N ASN A 241 2.42 -18.79 9.32
CA ASN A 241 3.89 -18.78 9.36
C ASN A 241 4.51 -17.38 9.48
N LEU A 242 3.90 -16.53 10.30
CA LEU A 242 4.44 -15.20 10.60
C LEU A 242 5.66 -15.33 11.53
N SER A 243 6.78 -14.79 11.08
CA SER A 243 7.96 -14.66 11.93
C SER A 243 7.77 -13.52 12.93
N ILE A 244 7.76 -13.81 14.23
CA ILE A 244 7.64 -12.81 15.31
C ILE A 244 8.74 -11.74 15.18
N VAL A 245 9.97 -12.14 14.81
CA VAL A 245 11.10 -11.21 14.64
C VAL A 245 10.80 -10.23 13.48
N SER A 246 10.28 -10.72 12.35
CA SER A 246 9.93 -9.84 11.23
C SER A 246 8.77 -8.91 11.58
N ALA A 247 7.81 -9.37 12.39
CA ALA A 247 6.70 -8.54 12.87
C ALA A 247 7.21 -7.38 13.75
N LEU A 248 8.09 -7.67 14.71
CA LEU A 248 8.67 -6.64 15.58
C LEU A 248 9.53 -5.63 14.81
N LEU A 249 10.38 -6.09 13.88
CA LEU A 249 11.16 -5.19 13.02
C LEU A 249 10.26 -4.32 12.15
N GLY A 250 9.23 -4.89 11.55
CA GLY A 250 8.22 -4.16 10.77
C GLY A 250 7.48 -3.11 11.61
N ALA A 251 7.14 -3.44 12.86
CA ALA A 251 6.52 -2.52 13.80
C ALA A 251 7.40 -1.30 14.08
N VAL A 252 8.71 -1.52 14.37
CA VAL A 252 9.67 -0.42 14.62
C VAL A 252 9.81 0.48 13.39
N VAL A 253 9.99 -0.10 12.20
CA VAL A 253 10.10 0.67 10.95
C VAL A 253 8.83 1.47 10.69
N THR A 254 7.65 0.89 10.99
CA THR A 254 6.36 1.58 10.86
C THR A 254 6.26 2.79 11.78
N LEU A 255 6.68 2.66 13.04
CA LEU A 255 6.68 3.80 13.97
C LEU A 255 7.60 4.93 13.48
N ILE A 256 8.78 4.60 12.96
CA ILE A 256 9.70 5.59 12.38
C ILE A 256 9.07 6.27 11.17
N ALA A 257 8.50 5.50 10.23
CA ALA A 257 7.86 6.05 9.04
C ALA A 257 6.66 6.95 9.39
N CYS A 258 5.82 6.52 10.33
CA CYS A 258 4.67 7.30 10.80
C CYS A 258 5.10 8.55 11.58
N LYS A 259 6.22 8.51 12.31
CA LYS A 259 6.79 9.69 12.97
C LYS A 259 7.29 10.74 11.97
N ILE A 260 7.83 10.30 10.83
CA ILE A 260 8.18 11.19 9.73
C ILE A 260 6.90 11.82 9.14
N ILE A 261 5.83 11.05 8.94
CA ILE A 261 4.55 11.56 8.46
C ILE A 261 3.98 12.61 9.43
N GLU A 262 3.98 12.32 10.74
CA GLU A 262 3.56 13.26 11.78
C GLU A 262 4.37 14.56 11.68
N PHE A 263 5.69 14.47 11.59
CA PHE A 263 6.56 15.63 11.52
C PHE A 263 6.23 16.58 10.36
N PHE A 264 5.88 16.04 9.19
CA PHE A 264 5.51 16.85 8.03
C PHE A 264 4.06 17.32 8.01
N ARG A 265 3.15 16.53 8.58
CA ARG A 265 1.70 16.77 8.51
C ARG A 265 1.17 17.56 9.69
N PHE A 266 1.72 17.36 10.88
CA PHE A 266 1.28 18.02 12.09
C PHE A 266 1.82 19.45 12.14
N CYS A 267 0.96 20.43 11.90
CA CYS A 267 1.24 21.85 12.13
C CYS A 267 0.32 22.30 13.27
N LEU A 268 0.90 22.69 14.39
CA LEU A 268 0.23 23.52 15.35
C LEU A 268 0.10 24.92 14.73
N ASP A 269 -1.13 25.35 14.53
CA ASP A 269 -1.43 26.68 14.03
C ASP A 269 -1.46 27.64 15.24
N TYR A 270 -0.28 28.15 15.59
CA TYR A 270 -0.14 29.13 16.67
C TYR A 270 -0.78 30.49 16.34
N SER A 271 -1.12 30.76 15.08
CA SER A 271 -1.76 32.01 14.67
C SER A 271 -3.18 32.18 15.23
N ARG A 272 -3.82 31.09 15.64
CA ARG A 272 -5.14 31.09 16.27
C ARG A 272 -5.09 31.45 17.76
N THR A 273 -4.02 31.13 18.45
CA THR A 273 -3.85 31.45 19.88
C THR A 273 -3.46 32.91 20.11
N GLU A 274 -2.70 33.51 19.20
CA GLU A 274 -2.39 34.96 19.31
C GLU A 274 -3.62 35.86 19.08
N LYS A 275 -4.53 35.50 18.17
CA LYS A 275 -5.74 36.29 17.91
C LYS A 275 -6.74 36.25 19.06
N VAL A 276 -6.77 35.21 19.87
CA VAL A 276 -7.69 35.11 21.02
C VAL A 276 -7.18 35.90 22.22
N GLN A 277 -5.88 36.13 22.35
CA GLN A 277 -5.28 36.91 23.43
C GLN A 277 -5.41 38.45 23.23
N PHE A 278 -5.63 38.91 21.99
CA PHE A 278 -5.76 40.33 21.67
C PHE A 278 -7.22 40.85 21.61
N GLU A 279 -8.21 39.96 21.76
CA GLU A 279 -9.62 40.35 21.77
C GLU A 279 -10.21 40.54 23.22
N ASP A 280 -9.43 40.23 24.27
CA ASP A 280 -9.86 40.32 25.69
C ASP A 280 -9.24 41.54 26.44
N ASP A 281 -8.55 42.47 25.77
CA ASP A 281 -8.12 43.77 26.27
C ASP A 281 -8.91 44.91 25.57
#